data_c9c138ddc2e3d7398deffac4c7aafb7d
#
_entry.id   c9c138ddc2e3d7398deffac4c7aafb7d
#
_cell.length_a   1.000
_cell.length_b   1.000
_cell.length_c   1.000
_cell.angle_alpha   90.00
_cell.angle_beta   90.00
_cell.angle_gamma   90.00
#
_symmetry.space_group_name_H-M   'P 1'
#
loop_
_entity.id
_entity.type
_entity.pdbx_description
1 polymer ?
#
loop_
_entity_poly.entity_id
_entity_poly.type
_entity_poly.pdbx_seq_one_letter_code
_entity_poly.pdbx_strand_id
1 'polypeptide(L)'
;KSDIGVFSKNQVDEGTKAFLKVLLTRPLSGKILDMGCGYGALGLTLASFFPQSTFVLADVNERALELAQENQKRLHLENVTCILSNIYENITDLFHSIVINPPIRAGKSVIYEMFRGAYEHLNDDGSLFIVIRKSHGAHSAQAYIEKVFGQCLLLKKEKGYYIYEAKKENKNEK
;
A
#
# COMPACT_ATOMS: atom_id res chain seq x y z
N LYS A 1 14.99 16.67 -7.51
CA LYS A 1 15.65 15.39 -7.42
C LYS A 1 14.68 14.31 -6.97
N SER A 2 14.60 13.25 -7.73
CA SER A 2 13.64 12.18 -7.45
C SER A 2 14.23 11.18 -6.46
N ASP A 3 13.46 10.87 -5.42
CA ASP A 3 13.86 9.87 -4.45
C ASP A 3 13.72 8.45 -5.01
N ILE A 4 12.98 8.30 -6.10
CA ILE A 4 12.90 7.02 -6.79
C ILE A 4 14.27 6.59 -7.27
N GLY A 5 15.16 7.55 -7.57
CA GLY A 5 16.50 7.25 -8.03
C GLY A 5 17.38 6.55 -7.02
N VAL A 6 16.98 6.53 -5.73
CA VAL A 6 17.71 5.78 -4.71
C VAL A 6 17.63 4.28 -4.97
N PHE A 7 16.53 3.82 -5.56
CA PHE A 7 16.34 2.41 -5.86
C PHE A 7 16.81 2.12 -7.27
N SER A 8 17.52 1.00 -7.45
CA SER A 8 17.97 0.61 -8.77
C SER A 8 16.78 0.33 -9.67
N LYS A 9 17.01 0.37 -10.99
CA LYS A 9 15.96 0.08 -11.96
C LYS A 9 15.35 -1.31 -11.75
N ASN A 10 16.14 -2.24 -11.24
CA ASN A 10 15.66 -3.60 -11.02
C ASN A 10 14.83 -3.74 -9.75
N GLN A 11 14.86 -2.75 -8.87
CA GLN A 11 14.14 -2.82 -7.61
C GLN A 11 12.77 -2.13 -7.65
N VAL A 12 12.58 -1.21 -8.61
CA VAL A 12 11.29 -0.52 -8.73
C VAL A 12 10.63 -1.04 -9.99
N ASP A 13 9.74 -2.00 -9.82
CA ASP A 13 9.10 -2.65 -10.96
C ASP A 13 8.02 -1.76 -11.57
N GLU A 14 7.48 -2.24 -12.70
CA GLU A 14 6.49 -1.46 -13.44
C GLU A 14 5.20 -1.26 -12.67
N GLY A 15 4.83 -2.23 -11.85
CA GLY A 15 3.63 -2.10 -11.03
C GLY A 15 3.78 -1.00 -9.99
N THR A 16 4.93 -0.97 -9.32
CA THR A 16 5.20 0.07 -8.34
C THR A 16 5.21 1.45 -9.01
N LYS A 17 5.81 1.55 -10.19
CA LYS A 17 5.83 2.82 -10.92
C LYS A 17 4.43 3.28 -11.29
N ALA A 18 3.61 2.37 -11.82
CA ALA A 18 2.24 2.70 -12.19
C ALA A 18 1.44 3.14 -10.96
N PHE A 19 1.64 2.44 -9.85
CA PHE A 19 0.95 2.75 -8.60
C PHE A 19 1.35 4.13 -8.09
N LEU A 20 2.65 4.42 -8.08
CA LEU A 20 3.15 5.72 -7.64
C LEU A 20 2.58 6.86 -8.46
N LYS A 21 2.48 6.69 -9.78
CA LYS A 21 1.91 7.74 -10.63
C LYS A 21 0.51 8.12 -10.20
N VAL A 22 -0.30 7.13 -9.83
CA VAL A 22 -1.66 7.40 -9.40
C VAL A 22 -1.67 7.99 -7.98
N LEU A 23 -0.94 7.37 -7.06
CA LEU A 23 -0.96 7.79 -5.65
C LEU A 23 -0.43 9.20 -5.48
N LEU A 24 0.56 9.61 -6.27
CA LEU A 24 1.12 10.95 -6.15
C LEU A 24 0.17 12.04 -6.63
N THR A 25 -0.90 11.69 -7.34
CA THR A 25 -1.93 12.64 -7.72
C THR A 25 -3.05 12.73 -6.69
N ARG A 26 -3.02 11.88 -5.65
CA ARG A 26 -4.06 11.88 -4.61
C ARG A 26 -3.60 12.75 -3.45
N PRO A 27 -4.53 13.40 -2.74
CA PRO A 27 -4.15 14.19 -1.57
C PRO A 27 -4.04 13.31 -0.34
N LEU A 28 -3.02 12.43 -0.34
CA LEU A 28 -2.80 11.56 0.81
C LEU A 28 -2.47 12.40 2.03
N SER A 29 -3.09 12.09 3.16
CA SER A 29 -2.88 12.84 4.38
C SER A 29 -3.03 11.92 5.58
N GLY A 30 -2.56 12.39 6.73
CA GLY A 30 -2.68 11.67 7.96
C GLY A 30 -1.74 10.49 8.05
N LYS A 31 -2.27 9.36 8.47
CA LYS A 31 -1.46 8.16 8.70
C LYS A 31 -1.71 7.15 7.57
N ILE A 32 -0.64 6.69 6.95
CA ILE A 32 -0.70 5.77 5.81
C ILE A 32 0.05 4.50 6.14
N LEU A 33 -0.53 3.35 5.80
CA LEU A 33 0.11 2.04 5.97
C LEU A 33 0.48 1.46 4.61
N ASP A 34 1.73 1.04 4.48
CA ASP A 34 2.20 0.26 3.34
C ASP A 34 2.29 -1.20 3.82
N MET A 35 1.26 -1.99 3.49
CA MET A 35 1.17 -3.36 3.97
C MET A 35 1.88 -4.29 3.00
N GLY A 36 2.89 -5.01 3.50
CA GLY A 36 3.75 -5.83 2.65
C GLY A 36 4.78 -4.97 1.94
N CYS A 37 5.47 -4.13 2.70
CA CYS A 37 6.28 -3.05 2.14
C CYS A 37 7.55 -3.50 1.42
N GLY A 38 8.01 -4.72 1.68
CA GLY A 38 9.28 -5.17 1.13
C GLY A 38 10.41 -4.26 1.58
N TYR A 39 11.31 -3.92 0.68
CA TYR A 39 12.44 -3.04 0.99
C TYR A 39 12.08 -1.55 0.97
N GLY A 40 10.80 -1.23 0.76
CA GLY A 40 10.30 0.11 1.01
C GLY A 40 10.15 1.02 -0.19
N ALA A 41 10.29 0.51 -1.43
CA ALA A 41 10.25 1.38 -2.61
C ALA A 41 8.99 2.23 -2.67
N LEU A 42 7.82 1.63 -2.41
CA LEU A 42 6.56 2.36 -2.49
C LEU A 42 6.41 3.32 -1.32
N GLY A 43 6.46 2.79 -0.09
CA GLY A 43 6.17 3.58 1.10
C GLY A 43 7.17 4.70 1.34
N LEU A 44 8.46 4.44 1.12
CA LEU A 44 9.47 5.47 1.33
C LEU A 44 9.39 6.57 0.30
N THR A 45 9.08 6.22 -0.96
CA THR A 45 8.87 7.23 -1.98
C THR A 45 7.69 8.13 -1.62
N LEU A 46 6.57 7.52 -1.21
CA LEU A 46 5.41 8.30 -0.80
C LEU A 46 5.74 9.19 0.38
N ALA A 47 6.49 8.67 1.36
CA ALA A 47 6.83 9.45 2.54
C ALA A 47 7.66 10.68 2.18
N SER A 48 8.52 10.57 1.17
CA SER A 48 9.33 11.70 0.76
C SER A 48 8.51 12.79 0.06
N PHE A 49 7.41 12.40 -0.61
CA PHE A 49 6.55 13.36 -1.28
C PHE A 49 5.44 13.92 -0.39
N PHE A 50 5.17 13.27 0.75
CA PHE A 50 4.13 13.72 1.68
C PHE A 50 4.73 13.87 3.08
N PRO A 51 5.62 14.88 3.27
CA PRO A 51 6.36 15.01 4.54
C PRO A 51 5.47 15.35 5.73
N GLN A 52 4.25 15.84 5.49
CA GLN A 52 3.33 16.16 6.58
C GLN A 52 2.54 14.95 7.06
N SER A 53 2.65 13.83 6.34
CA SER A 53 1.95 12.60 6.69
C SER A 53 2.90 11.66 7.39
N THR A 54 2.35 10.68 8.14
CA THR A 54 3.15 9.66 8.78
C THR A 54 2.89 8.33 8.11
N PHE A 55 3.93 7.53 7.99
CA PHE A 55 3.88 6.26 7.28
C PHE A 55 4.32 5.11 8.16
N VAL A 56 3.55 4.03 8.13
CA VAL A 56 3.94 2.76 8.74
C VAL A 56 4.19 1.78 7.60
N LEU A 57 5.37 1.18 7.61
CA LEU A 57 5.74 0.16 6.63
C LEU A 57 5.80 -1.17 7.35
N ALA A 58 5.01 -2.14 6.92
CA ALA A 58 4.90 -3.43 7.59
C ALA A 58 5.22 -4.56 6.64
N ASP A 59 5.94 -5.55 7.13
CA ASP A 59 6.26 -6.75 6.36
C ASP A 59 6.49 -7.92 7.31
N VAL A 60 6.24 -9.12 6.82
CA VAL A 60 6.50 -10.35 7.58
C VAL A 60 7.94 -10.79 7.43
N ASN A 61 8.62 -10.32 6.39
CA ASN A 61 9.99 -10.71 6.07
C ASN A 61 10.97 -9.77 6.76
N GLU A 62 11.70 -10.33 7.73
CA GLU A 62 12.63 -9.54 8.54
C GLU A 62 13.73 -8.91 7.69
N ARG A 63 14.25 -9.66 6.72
CA ARG A 63 15.32 -9.17 5.87
C ARG A 63 14.87 -7.99 5.02
N ALA A 64 13.68 -8.10 4.45
CA ALA A 64 13.13 -7.00 3.65
C ALA A 64 12.96 -5.75 4.52
N LEU A 65 12.47 -5.94 5.73
CA LEU A 65 12.25 -4.82 6.63
C LEU A 65 13.55 -4.14 7.03
N GLU A 66 14.61 -4.93 7.23
CA GLU A 66 15.93 -4.35 7.51
C GLU A 66 16.41 -3.47 6.36
N LEU A 67 16.16 -3.93 5.12
CA LEU A 67 16.51 -3.14 3.95
C LEU A 67 15.69 -1.86 3.88
N ALA A 68 14.40 -1.95 4.23
CA ALA A 68 13.56 -0.77 4.26
C ALA A 68 14.09 0.25 5.26
N GLN A 69 14.52 -0.22 6.44
CA GLN A 69 15.06 0.66 7.46
C GLN A 69 16.37 1.30 7.01
N GLU A 70 17.22 0.56 6.31
CA GLU A 70 18.46 1.11 5.77
C GLU A 70 18.16 2.18 4.75
N ASN A 71 17.20 1.93 3.87
CA ASN A 71 16.80 2.91 2.85
C ASN A 71 16.19 4.14 3.50
N GLN A 72 15.41 3.95 4.56
CA GLN A 72 14.83 5.07 5.31
C GLN A 72 15.92 5.99 5.85
N LYS A 73 16.96 5.40 6.43
CA LYS A 73 18.07 6.18 6.97
C LYS A 73 18.80 6.92 5.87
N ARG A 74 19.02 6.25 4.74
CA ARG A 74 19.72 6.86 3.61
C ARG A 74 18.97 8.08 3.08
N LEU A 75 17.64 8.00 3.10
CA LEU A 75 16.79 9.09 2.61
C LEU A 75 16.49 10.13 3.69
N HIS A 76 16.92 9.90 4.92
CA HIS A 76 16.70 10.82 6.05
C HIS A 76 15.22 11.09 6.28
N LEU A 77 14.39 10.03 6.22
CA LEU A 77 12.94 10.18 6.41
C LEU A 77 12.58 9.95 7.88
N GLU A 78 12.03 10.96 8.51
CA GLU A 78 11.65 10.90 9.92
C GLU A 78 10.17 10.59 10.13
N ASN A 79 9.40 10.58 9.05
CA ASN A 79 7.96 10.33 9.14
C ASN A 79 7.59 8.87 8.81
N VAL A 80 8.51 7.95 9.04
CA VAL A 80 8.34 6.53 8.72
C VAL A 80 8.67 5.66 9.92
N THR A 81 7.82 4.66 10.18
CA THR A 81 8.06 3.63 11.18
C THR A 81 7.92 2.27 10.49
N CYS A 82 8.88 1.38 10.69
CA CYS A 82 8.85 0.03 10.12
C CYS A 82 8.46 -0.97 11.19
N ILE A 83 7.52 -1.87 10.88
CA ILE A 83 6.99 -2.84 11.85
C ILE A 83 7.03 -4.24 11.24
N LEU A 84 7.62 -5.19 11.98
CA LEU A 84 7.58 -6.59 11.60
C LEU A 84 6.22 -7.15 11.99
N SER A 85 5.45 -7.65 11.01
CA SER A 85 4.08 -8.08 11.28
C SER A 85 3.66 -9.15 10.29
N ASN A 86 3.05 -10.20 10.81
CA ASN A 86 2.39 -11.19 9.97
C ASN A 86 1.01 -10.62 9.63
N ILE A 87 0.93 -9.99 8.44
CA ILE A 87 -0.22 -9.23 8.00
C ILE A 87 -0.52 -8.15 9.05
N TYR A 88 -1.66 -8.16 9.71
CA TYR A 88 -2.03 -7.11 10.66
C TYR A 88 -1.79 -7.48 12.11
N GLU A 89 -1.09 -8.57 12.37
CA GLU A 89 -0.95 -9.11 13.73
C GLU A 89 -0.39 -8.08 14.71
N ASN A 90 0.57 -7.28 14.27
CA ASN A 90 1.21 -6.29 15.12
C ASN A 90 0.81 -4.85 14.75
N ILE A 91 -0.25 -4.69 13.98
CA ILE A 91 -0.74 -3.39 13.56
C ILE A 91 -1.93 -3.01 14.43
N THR A 92 -1.76 -1.99 15.27
CA THR A 92 -2.81 -1.60 16.22
C THR A 92 -3.48 -0.28 15.88
N ASP A 93 -2.87 0.50 14.98
CA ASP A 93 -3.41 1.81 14.61
C ASP A 93 -4.50 1.72 13.57
N LEU A 94 -5.25 2.82 13.43
CA LEU A 94 -6.16 3.03 12.31
C LEU A 94 -5.49 4.01 11.35
N PHE A 95 -5.78 3.85 10.06
CA PHE A 95 -5.11 4.61 9.01
C PHE A 95 -6.11 5.35 8.13
N HIS A 96 -5.65 6.47 7.58
CA HIS A 96 -6.44 7.23 6.60
C HIS A 96 -6.34 6.58 5.23
N SER A 97 -5.22 5.95 4.94
CA SER A 97 -5.04 5.21 3.70
C SER A 97 -4.18 3.98 3.95
N ILE A 98 -4.50 2.91 3.24
CA ILE A 98 -3.67 1.70 3.24
C ILE A 98 -3.36 1.41 1.78
N VAL A 99 -2.07 1.25 1.48
CA VAL A 99 -1.63 0.93 0.12
C VAL A 99 -1.04 -0.47 0.12
N ILE A 100 -1.39 -1.27 -0.89
CA ILE A 100 -0.92 -2.66 -0.98
C ILE A 100 -0.51 -2.95 -2.41
N ASN A 101 0.76 -3.36 -2.57
CA ASN A 101 1.24 -3.99 -3.77
C ASN A 101 1.39 -5.47 -3.40
N PRO A 102 0.40 -6.32 -3.74
CA PRO A 102 0.32 -7.65 -3.16
C PRO A 102 1.52 -8.53 -3.52
N PRO A 103 2.04 -9.29 -2.53
CA PRO A 103 3.11 -10.25 -2.79
C PRO A 103 2.52 -11.51 -3.43
N ILE A 104 2.47 -11.55 -4.75
CA ILE A 104 1.77 -12.60 -5.50
C ILE A 104 2.22 -14.00 -5.08
N ARG A 105 3.50 -14.16 -4.73
CA ARG A 105 4.01 -15.47 -4.33
C ARG A 105 3.44 -15.96 -2.99
N ALA A 106 2.91 -15.07 -2.18
CA ALA A 106 2.33 -15.46 -0.90
C ALA A 106 1.02 -16.21 -1.06
N GLY A 107 0.39 -16.09 -2.21
CA GLY A 107 -0.83 -16.82 -2.50
C GLY A 107 -2.09 -16.01 -2.23
N LYS A 108 -3.17 -16.49 -2.83
CA LYS A 108 -4.44 -15.76 -2.81
C LYS A 108 -5.01 -15.55 -1.41
N SER A 109 -4.90 -16.57 -0.54
CA SER A 109 -5.50 -16.45 0.79
C SER A 109 -4.84 -15.36 1.62
N VAL A 110 -3.50 -15.25 1.53
CA VAL A 110 -2.77 -14.22 2.24
C VAL A 110 -3.12 -12.85 1.70
N ILE A 111 -3.15 -12.72 0.38
CA ILE A 111 -3.46 -11.44 -0.26
C ILE A 111 -4.86 -10.97 0.09
N TYR A 112 -5.83 -11.88 0.07
CA TYR A 112 -7.21 -11.53 0.39
C TYR A 112 -7.36 -11.17 1.87
N GLU A 113 -6.56 -11.78 2.75
CA GLU A 113 -6.55 -11.39 4.15
C GLU A 113 -6.02 -9.97 4.31
N MET A 114 -5.02 -9.59 3.49
CA MET A 114 -4.53 -8.22 3.49
C MET A 114 -5.63 -7.24 3.11
N PHE A 115 -6.44 -7.58 2.12
CA PHE A 115 -7.54 -6.73 1.69
C PHE A 115 -8.62 -6.63 2.77
N ARG A 116 -9.02 -7.78 3.32
CA ARG A 116 -10.08 -7.83 4.32
C ARG A 116 -9.67 -7.07 5.59
N GLY A 117 -8.45 -7.30 6.04
CA GLY A 117 -7.96 -6.63 7.25
C GLY A 117 -7.80 -5.14 7.07
N ALA A 118 -7.61 -4.67 5.83
CA ALA A 118 -7.52 -3.25 5.58
C ALA A 118 -8.81 -2.54 5.99
N TYR A 119 -9.96 -3.18 5.74
CA TYR A 119 -11.24 -2.59 6.14
C TYR A 119 -11.27 -2.32 7.64
N GLU A 120 -10.73 -3.26 8.42
CA GLU A 120 -10.76 -3.15 9.88
C GLU A 120 -9.74 -2.15 10.42
N HIS A 121 -8.73 -1.81 9.60
CA HIS A 121 -7.65 -0.93 10.04
C HIS A 121 -7.73 0.46 9.40
N LEU A 122 -8.83 0.76 8.72
CA LEU A 122 -9.06 2.09 8.15
C LEU A 122 -10.00 2.89 9.04
N ASN A 123 -9.73 4.19 9.13
CA ASN A 123 -10.69 5.13 9.68
C ASN A 123 -11.90 5.20 8.77
N ASP A 124 -13.04 5.66 9.30
CA ASP A 124 -14.19 5.96 8.46
C ASP A 124 -13.75 6.95 7.37
N ASP A 125 -14.21 6.72 6.15
CA ASP A 125 -13.87 7.49 4.96
C ASP A 125 -12.42 7.33 4.51
N GLY A 126 -11.67 6.41 5.14
CA GLY A 126 -10.35 6.07 4.66
C GLY A 126 -10.42 5.17 3.43
N SER A 127 -9.31 5.07 2.72
CA SER A 127 -9.26 4.34 1.45
C SER A 127 -8.19 3.26 1.43
N LEU A 128 -8.55 2.16 0.79
CA LEU A 128 -7.59 1.13 0.41
C LEU A 128 -7.24 1.34 -1.06
N PHE A 129 -5.96 1.38 -1.36
CA PHE A 129 -5.47 1.42 -2.74
C PHE A 129 -4.65 0.16 -3.00
N ILE A 130 -4.86 -0.47 -4.14
CA ILE A 130 -4.06 -1.63 -4.54
C ILE A 130 -3.64 -1.53 -5.99
N VAL A 131 -2.53 -2.19 -6.32
CA VAL A 131 -2.11 -2.41 -7.69
C VAL A 131 -1.96 -3.91 -7.89
N ILE A 132 -2.48 -4.41 -9.01
CA ILE A 132 -2.38 -5.84 -9.29
C ILE A 132 -2.44 -6.06 -10.81
N ARG A 133 -1.62 -7.01 -11.30
CA ARG A 133 -1.64 -7.35 -12.71
C ARG A 133 -2.94 -8.05 -13.07
N LYS A 134 -3.45 -7.77 -14.27
CA LYS A 134 -4.63 -8.47 -14.76
C LYS A 134 -4.41 -9.99 -14.71
N SER A 135 -3.24 -10.44 -15.13
CA SER A 135 -2.93 -11.87 -15.17
C SER A 135 -2.79 -12.50 -13.80
N HIS A 136 -2.70 -11.69 -12.74
CA HIS A 136 -2.62 -12.18 -11.37
C HIS A 136 -3.95 -12.09 -10.62
N GLY A 137 -5.05 -11.93 -11.36
CA GLY A 137 -6.38 -11.98 -10.77
C GLY A 137 -6.96 -10.64 -10.40
N ALA A 138 -6.70 -9.60 -11.21
CA ALA A 138 -7.21 -8.26 -10.92
C ALA A 138 -8.73 -8.25 -10.80
N HIS A 139 -9.44 -8.94 -11.69
CA HIS A 139 -10.90 -8.92 -11.65
C HIS A 139 -11.44 -9.63 -10.41
N SER A 140 -10.81 -10.73 -10.02
CA SER A 140 -11.21 -11.43 -8.80
C SER A 140 -10.94 -10.59 -7.55
N ALA A 141 -9.81 -9.88 -7.55
CA ALA A 141 -9.46 -8.99 -6.44
C ALA A 141 -10.48 -7.87 -6.32
N GLN A 142 -10.87 -7.27 -7.45
CA GLN A 142 -11.87 -6.21 -7.44
C GLN A 142 -13.20 -6.72 -6.86
N ALA A 143 -13.63 -7.90 -7.29
CA ALA A 143 -14.89 -8.47 -6.81
C ALA A 143 -14.84 -8.74 -5.30
N TYR A 144 -13.71 -9.25 -4.83
CA TYR A 144 -13.55 -9.54 -3.40
C TYR A 144 -13.57 -8.25 -2.58
N ILE A 145 -12.82 -7.25 -3.02
CA ILE A 145 -12.75 -5.97 -2.31
C ILE A 145 -14.11 -5.30 -2.31
N GLU A 146 -14.83 -5.37 -3.43
CA GLU A 146 -16.18 -4.81 -3.52
C GLU A 146 -17.11 -5.47 -2.51
N LYS A 147 -16.94 -6.78 -2.32
CA LYS A 147 -17.76 -7.50 -1.36
C LYS A 147 -17.51 -7.03 0.07
N VAL A 148 -16.24 -6.74 0.38
CA VAL A 148 -15.86 -6.30 1.73
C VAL A 148 -16.22 -4.83 1.97
N PHE A 149 -15.96 -3.98 1.00
CA PHE A 149 -16.10 -2.53 1.16
C PHE A 149 -17.41 -1.95 0.65
N GLY A 150 -18.13 -2.69 -0.20
CA GLY A 150 -19.36 -2.19 -0.81
C GLY A 150 -19.14 -1.54 -2.17
N GLN A 151 -17.90 -1.17 -2.50
CA GLN A 151 -17.54 -0.64 -3.81
C GLN A 151 -16.04 -0.81 -4.01
N CYS A 152 -15.61 -0.77 -5.25
CA CYS A 152 -14.20 -0.83 -5.60
C CYS A 152 -14.04 -0.24 -6.99
N LEU A 153 -13.40 0.92 -7.07
CA LEU A 153 -13.27 1.67 -8.31
C LEU A 153 -11.95 1.37 -8.99
N LEU A 154 -12.02 1.17 -10.31
CA LEU A 154 -10.82 1.06 -11.11
C LEU A 154 -10.34 2.47 -11.44
N LEU A 155 -9.16 2.85 -10.95
CA LEU A 155 -8.61 4.19 -11.17
C LEU A 155 -7.80 4.28 -12.45
N LYS A 156 -7.06 3.22 -12.77
CA LYS A 156 -6.15 3.26 -13.91
C LYS A 156 -5.77 1.87 -14.35
N LYS A 157 -5.54 1.71 -15.66
CA LYS A 157 -4.90 0.53 -16.23
C LYS A 157 -3.64 1.02 -16.91
N GLU A 158 -2.52 0.36 -16.64
CA GLU A 158 -1.27 0.72 -17.28
C GLU A 158 -0.39 -0.50 -17.41
N LYS A 159 -0.04 -0.85 -18.67
CA LYS A 159 0.88 -1.96 -18.95
C LYS A 159 0.45 -3.27 -18.27
N GLY A 160 -0.85 -3.53 -18.25
CA GLY A 160 -1.38 -4.75 -17.65
C GLY A 160 -1.59 -4.68 -16.14
N TYR A 161 -1.26 -3.55 -15.52
CA TYR A 161 -1.51 -3.33 -14.10
C TYR A 161 -2.80 -2.56 -13.92
N TYR A 162 -3.60 -3.00 -12.96
CA TYR A 162 -4.86 -2.35 -12.61
C TYR A 162 -4.72 -1.75 -11.22
N ILE A 163 -5.14 -0.50 -11.07
CA ILE A 163 -5.07 0.20 -9.79
C ILE A 163 -6.48 0.51 -9.33
N TYR A 164 -6.79 0.06 -8.12
CA TYR A 164 -8.12 0.17 -7.55
C TYR A 164 -8.13 0.98 -6.28
N GLU A 165 -9.25 1.59 -6.00
CA GLU A 165 -9.51 2.26 -4.74
C GLU A 165 -10.83 1.78 -4.18
N ALA A 166 -10.87 1.46 -2.87
CA ALA A 166 -12.09 1.16 -2.15
C ALA A 166 -12.13 2.02 -0.91
N LYS A 167 -13.28 2.64 -0.66
CA LYS A 167 -13.44 3.55 0.45
C LYS A 167 -14.26 2.90 1.55
N LYS A 168 -13.80 3.05 2.80
CA LYS A 168 -14.57 2.60 3.95
C LYS A 168 -15.56 3.70 4.30
N GLU A 169 -16.78 3.56 3.81
CA GLU A 169 -17.78 4.59 3.98
C GLU A 169 -18.28 4.66 5.41
N ASN A 170 -18.58 5.86 5.87
CA ASN A 170 -19.10 6.09 7.20
C ASN A 170 -20.57 5.69 7.24
N LYS A 171 -20.87 4.58 7.92
CA LYS A 171 -22.22 4.04 7.98
C LYS A 171 -23.18 4.92 8.77
N ASN A 172 -22.64 5.85 9.54
CA ASN A 172 -23.49 6.73 10.36
C ASN A 172 -24.01 7.93 9.57
N GLU A 173 -23.63 8.06 8.31
CA GLU A 173 -24.05 9.18 7.47
C GLU A 173 -25.28 8.88 6.63
N LYS A 174 -25.96 7.82 6.89
CA LYS A 174 -27.13 7.47 6.10
C LYS A 174 -28.35 8.28 6.47
#